data_a087bf76b1caf3bb30258c3094b7f55b
#
_entry.id   a087bf76b1caf3bb30258c3094b7f55b
#
_cell.length_a   1.000
_cell.length_b   1.000
_cell.length_c   1.000
_cell.angle_alpha   90.00
_cell.angle_beta   90.00
_cell.angle_gamma   90.00
#
_symmetry.space_group_name_H-M   'P 1'
#
loop_
_entity.id
_entity.type
_entity.pdbx_description
1 polymer ?
#
loop_
_entity_poly.entity_id
_entity_poly.type
_entity_poly.pdbx_seq_one_letter_code
_entity_poly.pdbx_strand_id
1 'polypeptide(L)'
;MSKSFRRPQALSRAIRLLSAGAVLTLVAPLAQADALDDLRDKLVVNGQPLPVESLASSPIDGLYEVRLTSGESFFTDIDGKHLIVGEMYRNDGDKGLVNLSEQKANGERLELLAEVSEDDMVIFRPAGEVKAVISVFTDTTCPYCRKLHQEVPELNARGIEVRYLAFPRGGMRSQGARELAQVWCADNSTEAMN
;
A
#
# COMPACT_ATOMS: atom_id res chain seq x y z
N MET A 1 21.03 32.29 79.65
CA MET A 1 21.58 33.16 78.62
C MET A 1 20.82 32.95 77.36
N SER A 2 19.90 33.88 77.11
CA SER A 2 18.94 33.94 76.00
C SER A 2 19.60 34.54 74.77
N LYS A 3 19.47 33.93 73.60
CA LYS A 3 19.65 34.65 72.32
C LYS A 3 18.50 34.28 71.36
N SER A 4 17.57 35.20 71.37
CA SER A 4 16.57 35.44 70.33
C SER A 4 17.21 35.56 68.94
N PHE A 5 16.70 34.83 67.94
CA PHE A 5 17.00 35.07 66.55
C PHE A 5 15.71 35.33 65.75
N ARG A 6 15.63 36.58 65.30
CA ARG A 6 14.53 37.15 64.51
C ARG A 6 14.50 36.54 63.12
N ARG A 7 13.29 36.20 62.63
CA ARG A 7 12.99 35.93 61.22
C ARG A 7 12.89 37.22 60.42
N PRO A 8 13.45 37.30 59.21
CA PRO A 8 13.02 38.32 58.26
C PRO A 8 11.87 37.80 57.38
N GLN A 9 10.78 38.58 57.39
CA GLN A 9 9.77 38.56 56.35
C GLN A 9 10.33 39.32 55.15
N ALA A 10 10.35 38.71 53.96
CA ALA A 10 10.19 39.31 52.64
C ALA A 10 10.41 38.23 51.58
N LEU A 11 9.43 37.92 50.83
CA LEU A 11 9.34 38.03 49.36
C LEU A 11 8.13 37.23 48.85
N SER A 12 7.00 37.82 48.96
CA SER A 12 5.84 37.43 48.18
C SER A 12 5.65 38.50 47.08
N ARG A 13 6.27 38.26 45.89
CA ARG A 13 5.92 38.97 44.64
C ARG A 13 6.85 38.49 43.52
N ALA A 14 6.47 37.42 42.83
CA ALA A 14 6.86 37.19 41.43
C ALA A 14 6.49 35.77 40.98
N ILE A 15 5.21 35.47 40.81
CA ILE A 15 4.75 34.39 39.95
C ILE A 15 3.36 34.78 39.42
N ARG A 16 3.34 35.62 38.45
CA ARG A 16 2.22 35.80 37.53
C ARG A 16 2.78 36.38 36.21
N LEU A 17 3.14 35.49 35.29
CA LEU A 17 3.31 35.80 33.85
C LEU A 17 4.01 34.59 33.19
N LEU A 18 3.27 33.55 32.91
CA LEU A 18 3.67 32.49 31.93
C LEU A 18 2.46 31.55 31.78
N SER A 19 1.40 32.03 31.14
CA SER A 19 0.31 31.18 30.63
C SER A 19 -0.35 31.86 29.43
N ALA A 20 0.42 32.06 28.37
CA ALA A 20 -0.11 32.41 27.06
C ALA A 20 0.91 31.98 26.00
N GLY A 21 0.88 30.68 25.61
CA GLY A 21 1.82 30.25 24.60
C GLY A 21 1.81 28.74 24.38
N ALA A 22 0.64 28.10 24.29
CA ALA A 22 0.58 26.68 23.89
C ALA A 22 -0.81 26.31 23.35
N VAL A 23 -1.28 27.00 22.32
CA VAL A 23 -2.44 26.56 21.51
C VAL A 23 -2.20 27.07 20.09
N LEU A 24 -1.26 26.45 19.39
CA LEU A 24 -1.10 26.71 17.94
C LEU A 24 -0.33 25.57 17.27
N THR A 25 -0.84 24.32 17.25
CA THR A 25 -0.25 23.28 16.38
C THR A 25 -1.22 22.15 15.99
N LEU A 26 -2.54 22.42 15.88
CA LEU A 26 -3.51 21.38 15.51
C LEU A 26 -4.43 21.74 14.32
N VAL A 27 -4.05 22.72 13.50
CA VAL A 27 -4.91 23.15 12.37
C VAL A 27 -4.41 22.68 11.00
N ALA A 28 -3.18 22.16 10.90
CA ALA A 28 -2.60 21.79 9.61
C ALA A 28 -3.25 20.58 8.89
N PRO A 29 -3.69 19.49 9.54
CA PRO A 29 -4.23 18.32 8.81
C PRO A 29 -5.64 18.55 8.22
N LEU A 30 -6.47 19.39 8.82
CA LEU A 30 -7.83 19.63 8.33
C LEU A 30 -7.85 20.47 7.04
N ALA A 31 -7.01 21.50 6.95
CA ALA A 31 -6.94 22.36 5.77
C ALA A 31 -6.43 21.61 4.51
N GLN A 32 -5.63 20.57 4.70
CA GLN A 32 -5.11 19.76 3.59
C GLN A 32 -6.15 18.76 3.08
N ALA A 33 -7.00 18.22 3.94
CA ALA A 33 -8.11 17.35 3.56
C ALA A 33 -9.14 18.12 2.71
N ASP A 34 -9.54 19.31 3.15
CA ASP A 34 -10.46 20.17 2.41
C ASP A 34 -9.93 20.53 1.01
N ALA A 35 -8.61 20.78 0.89
CA ALA A 35 -7.99 21.11 -0.40
C ALA A 35 -7.96 19.92 -1.38
N LEU A 36 -7.82 18.69 -0.86
CA LEU A 36 -7.87 17.49 -1.70
C LEU A 36 -9.29 17.14 -2.14
N ASP A 37 -10.29 17.40 -1.30
CA ASP A 37 -11.70 17.25 -1.67
C ASP A 37 -12.09 18.26 -2.75
N ASP A 38 -11.66 19.52 -2.62
CA ASP A 38 -11.83 20.53 -3.66
C ASP A 38 -11.14 20.15 -4.98
N LEU A 39 -9.97 19.52 -4.92
CA LEU A 39 -9.29 19.02 -6.11
C LEU A 39 -10.08 17.91 -6.79
N ARG A 40 -10.66 16.98 -6.02
CA ARG A 40 -11.50 15.89 -6.55
C ARG A 40 -12.64 16.41 -7.40
N ASP A 41 -13.31 17.47 -6.94
CA ASP A 41 -14.43 18.08 -7.64
C ASP A 41 -14.03 18.81 -8.93
N LYS A 42 -12.78 19.26 -9.03
CA LYS A 42 -12.22 19.91 -10.22
C LYS A 42 -11.78 18.92 -11.31
N LEU A 43 -11.60 17.63 -10.97
CA LEU A 43 -11.15 16.61 -11.91
C LEU A 43 -12.30 16.15 -12.82
N VAL A 44 -12.58 16.96 -13.84
CA VAL A 44 -13.64 16.75 -14.83
C VAL A 44 -13.03 16.71 -16.23
N VAL A 45 -13.28 15.65 -16.99
CA VAL A 45 -12.85 15.49 -18.38
C VAL A 45 -14.05 15.30 -19.27
N ASN A 46 -14.16 16.11 -20.33
CA ASN A 46 -15.31 16.11 -21.24
C ASN A 46 -16.67 16.27 -20.53
N GLY A 47 -16.70 17.06 -19.45
CA GLY A 47 -17.92 17.30 -18.67
C GLY A 47 -18.33 16.16 -17.73
N GLN A 48 -17.49 15.12 -17.58
CA GLN A 48 -17.73 14.00 -16.67
C GLN A 48 -16.68 13.99 -15.54
N PRO A 49 -17.08 13.84 -14.29
CA PRO A 49 -16.14 13.65 -13.19
C PRO A 49 -15.29 12.40 -13.43
N LEU A 50 -13.99 12.49 -13.14
CA LEU A 50 -13.13 11.32 -13.16
C LEU A 50 -13.46 10.39 -11.97
N PRO A 51 -13.43 9.06 -12.17
CA PRO A 51 -13.68 8.09 -11.09
C PRO A 51 -12.45 7.97 -10.18
N VAL A 52 -12.23 8.99 -9.34
CA VAL A 52 -11.08 9.08 -8.44
C VAL A 52 -11.28 8.14 -7.25
N GLU A 53 -10.38 7.18 -7.08
CA GLU A 53 -10.29 6.29 -5.93
C GLU A 53 -9.59 7.00 -4.76
N SER A 54 -8.39 7.55 -5.00
CA SER A 54 -7.60 8.23 -3.97
C SER A 54 -6.84 9.44 -4.51
N LEU A 55 -6.56 10.38 -3.60
CA LEU A 55 -5.74 11.57 -3.80
C LEU A 55 -4.67 11.63 -2.72
N ALA A 56 -3.44 11.93 -3.10
CA ALA A 56 -2.34 12.08 -2.17
C ALA A 56 -1.36 13.17 -2.63
N SER A 57 -0.67 13.80 -1.67
CA SER A 57 0.46 14.66 -1.98
C SER A 57 1.60 13.84 -2.59
N SER A 58 2.28 14.39 -3.58
CA SER A 58 3.50 13.79 -4.11
C SER A 58 4.74 14.32 -3.37
N PRO A 59 5.92 13.70 -3.56
CA PRO A 59 7.18 14.23 -3.05
C PRO A 59 7.60 15.58 -3.67
N ILE A 60 6.92 16.05 -4.71
CA ILE A 60 7.14 17.34 -5.35
C ILE A 60 6.07 18.30 -4.87
N ASP A 61 6.48 19.42 -4.24
CA ASP A 61 5.56 20.42 -3.73
C ASP A 61 4.63 20.96 -4.84
N GLY A 62 3.34 21.03 -4.53
CA GLY A 62 2.30 21.52 -5.44
C GLY A 62 1.86 20.49 -6.49
N LEU A 63 2.41 19.28 -6.46
CA LEU A 63 2.00 18.18 -7.32
C LEU A 63 1.27 17.11 -6.47
N TYR A 64 0.15 16.63 -6.98
CA TYR A 64 -0.70 15.64 -6.32
C TYR A 64 -0.83 14.40 -7.19
N GLU A 65 -0.77 13.23 -6.57
CA GLU A 65 -1.05 11.97 -7.23
C GLU A 65 -2.53 11.65 -7.14
N VAL A 66 -3.12 11.34 -8.27
CA VAL A 66 -4.51 10.91 -8.43
C VAL A 66 -4.51 9.46 -8.87
N ARG A 67 -5.23 8.61 -8.13
CA ARG A 67 -5.49 7.22 -8.53
C ARG A 67 -6.95 7.09 -8.93
N LEU A 68 -7.19 6.45 -10.05
CA LEU A 68 -8.53 6.14 -10.56
C LEU A 68 -8.97 4.74 -10.10
N THR A 69 -10.26 4.52 -10.04
CA THR A 69 -10.85 3.19 -9.74
C THR A 69 -10.47 2.11 -10.76
N SER A 70 -9.96 2.50 -11.94
CA SER A 70 -9.36 1.59 -12.93
C SER A 70 -7.98 1.08 -12.52
N GLY A 71 -7.36 1.65 -11.47
CA GLY A 71 -6.00 1.39 -11.03
C GLY A 71 -4.93 2.24 -11.72
N GLU A 72 -5.30 3.05 -12.71
CA GLU A 72 -4.40 4.01 -13.36
C GLU A 72 -4.11 5.19 -12.43
N SER A 73 -2.89 5.74 -12.51
CA SER A 73 -2.49 6.93 -11.76
C SER A 73 -1.91 8.01 -12.67
N PHE A 74 -2.08 9.26 -12.26
CA PHE A 74 -1.47 10.42 -12.88
C PHE A 74 -1.18 11.49 -11.82
N PHE A 75 -0.42 12.53 -12.18
CA PHE A 75 -0.14 13.66 -11.30
C PHE A 75 -0.83 14.91 -11.81
N THR A 76 -1.20 15.80 -10.90
CA THR A 76 -1.87 17.06 -11.24
C THR A 76 -1.52 18.18 -10.27
N ASP A 77 -1.73 19.43 -10.67
CA ASP A 77 -1.69 20.58 -9.78
C ASP A 77 -2.97 20.67 -8.91
N ILE A 78 -2.98 21.52 -7.91
CA ILE A 78 -4.12 21.72 -6.99
C ILE A 78 -5.39 22.24 -7.68
N ASP A 79 -5.23 22.81 -8.87
CA ASP A 79 -6.36 23.30 -9.68
C ASP A 79 -6.93 22.24 -10.62
N GLY A 80 -6.27 21.07 -10.74
CA GLY A 80 -6.68 20.01 -11.67
C GLY A 80 -6.55 20.36 -13.15
N LYS A 81 -5.76 21.42 -13.48
CA LYS A 81 -5.65 21.94 -14.85
C LYS A 81 -4.60 21.24 -15.70
N HIS A 82 -3.54 20.77 -15.08
CA HIS A 82 -2.42 20.13 -15.77
C HIS A 82 -2.29 18.68 -15.30
N LEU A 83 -2.34 17.75 -16.24
CA LEU A 83 -2.21 16.33 -15.95
C LEU A 83 -0.90 15.82 -16.52
N ILE A 84 -0.14 15.09 -15.69
CA ILE A 84 1.10 14.42 -16.08
C ILE A 84 0.88 12.92 -15.94
N VAL A 85 0.84 12.22 -17.05
CA VAL A 85 0.70 10.76 -17.08
C VAL A 85 2.08 10.14 -17.19
N GLY A 86 2.43 9.28 -16.26
CA GLY A 86 3.73 8.62 -16.20
C GLY A 86 4.11 8.21 -14.80
N GLU A 87 5.35 7.79 -14.63
CA GLU A 87 5.93 7.33 -13.37
C GLU A 87 6.88 8.37 -12.78
N MET A 88 6.90 8.44 -11.47
CA MET A 88 7.81 9.32 -10.73
C MET A 88 9.06 8.56 -10.30
N TYR A 89 10.22 9.14 -10.62
CA TYR A 89 11.52 8.60 -10.23
C TYR A 89 12.24 9.60 -9.32
N ARG A 90 12.88 9.06 -8.28
CA ARG A 90 13.83 9.81 -7.48
C ARG A 90 15.24 9.45 -7.92
N ASN A 91 16.08 10.46 -8.16
CA ASN A 91 17.49 10.25 -8.43
C ASN A 91 18.26 10.21 -7.10
N ASP A 92 18.73 9.04 -6.70
CA ASP A 92 19.51 8.84 -5.47
C ASP A 92 21.04 8.89 -5.72
N GLY A 93 21.47 9.62 -6.74
CA GLY A 93 22.88 9.78 -7.09
C GLY A 93 23.54 8.44 -7.42
N ASP A 94 24.50 8.01 -6.62
CA ASP A 94 25.29 6.79 -6.88
C ASP A 94 24.44 5.49 -6.86
N LYS A 95 23.24 5.54 -6.29
CA LYS A 95 22.30 4.39 -6.22
C LYS A 95 21.39 4.30 -7.44
N GLY A 96 21.44 5.31 -8.34
CA GLY A 96 20.64 5.37 -9.55
C GLY A 96 19.20 5.88 -9.33
N LEU A 97 18.32 5.54 -10.26
CA LEU A 97 16.91 5.95 -10.24
C LEU A 97 16.06 4.97 -9.44
N VAL A 98 15.30 5.48 -8.49
CA VAL A 98 14.30 4.73 -7.74
C VAL A 98 12.91 5.09 -8.27
N ASN A 99 12.17 4.11 -8.77
CA ASN A 99 10.79 4.29 -9.22
C ASN A 99 9.85 4.38 -8.00
N LEU A 100 9.42 5.59 -7.66
CA LEU A 100 8.55 5.84 -6.51
C LEU A 100 7.12 5.37 -6.76
N SER A 101 6.62 5.49 -7.99
CA SER A 101 5.29 5.01 -8.37
C SER A 101 5.18 3.49 -8.22
N GLU A 102 6.19 2.75 -8.71
CA GLU A 102 6.25 1.30 -8.57
C GLU A 102 6.45 0.87 -7.10
N GLN A 103 7.27 1.61 -6.34
CA GLN A 103 7.49 1.34 -4.91
C GLN A 103 6.19 1.45 -4.11
N LYS A 104 5.37 2.49 -4.39
CA LYS A 104 4.06 2.67 -3.78
C LYS A 104 3.09 1.55 -4.20
N ALA A 105 2.99 1.27 -5.50
CA ALA A 105 2.13 0.21 -6.01
C ALA A 105 2.50 -1.18 -5.45
N ASN A 106 3.79 -1.46 -5.26
CA ASN A 106 4.24 -2.70 -4.62
C ASN A 106 3.88 -2.76 -3.14
N GLY A 107 3.93 -1.64 -2.41
CA GLY A 107 3.46 -1.56 -1.02
C GLY A 107 1.98 -1.93 -0.92
N GLU A 108 1.13 -1.31 -1.73
CA GLU A 108 -0.31 -1.58 -1.78
C GLU A 108 -0.62 -3.04 -2.18
N ARG A 109 0.10 -3.60 -3.16
CA ARG A 109 -0.04 -5.02 -3.55
C ARG A 109 0.31 -5.98 -2.41
N LEU A 110 1.35 -5.65 -1.62
CA LEU A 110 1.73 -6.45 -0.46
C LEU A 110 0.69 -6.40 0.64
N GLU A 111 0.09 -5.23 0.90
CA GLU A 111 -1.00 -5.08 1.85
C GLU A 111 -2.22 -5.92 1.43
N LEU A 112 -2.65 -5.81 0.18
CA LEU A 112 -3.75 -6.62 -0.36
C LEU A 112 -3.48 -8.12 -0.29
N LEU A 113 -2.25 -8.55 -0.58
CA LEU A 113 -1.86 -9.97 -0.47
C LEU A 113 -1.84 -10.45 0.99
N ALA A 114 -1.52 -9.57 1.94
CA ALA A 114 -1.53 -9.91 3.37
C ALA A 114 -2.94 -10.11 3.94
N GLU A 115 -3.96 -9.53 3.30
CA GLU A 115 -5.37 -9.70 3.67
C GLU A 115 -5.96 -11.05 3.20
N VAL A 116 -5.33 -11.70 2.22
CA VAL A 116 -5.81 -12.98 1.68
C VAL A 116 -5.51 -14.10 2.66
N SER A 117 -6.55 -14.82 3.09
CA SER A 117 -6.40 -15.98 3.97
C SER A 117 -5.60 -17.11 3.29
N GLU A 118 -4.79 -17.82 4.06
CA GLU A 118 -4.14 -19.05 3.55
C GLU A 118 -5.16 -20.11 3.12
N ASP A 119 -6.37 -20.09 3.69
CA ASP A 119 -7.45 -21.00 3.31
C ASP A 119 -7.97 -20.76 1.88
N ASP A 120 -7.72 -19.54 1.35
CA ASP A 120 -8.06 -19.15 -0.02
C ASP A 120 -6.92 -19.43 -1.01
N MET A 121 -5.83 -20.07 -0.56
CA MET A 121 -4.64 -20.37 -1.36
C MET A 121 -4.39 -21.88 -1.49
N VAL A 122 -3.77 -22.29 -2.58
CA VAL A 122 -3.14 -23.62 -2.67
C VAL A 122 -1.65 -23.47 -2.40
N ILE A 123 -1.19 -24.04 -1.29
CA ILE A 123 0.17 -23.75 -0.76
C ILE A 123 1.04 -25.02 -0.83
N PHE A 124 2.14 -24.89 -1.55
CA PHE A 124 3.21 -25.89 -1.62
C PHE A 124 4.35 -25.47 -0.69
N ARG A 125 4.44 -26.13 0.47
CA ARG A 125 5.45 -25.81 1.49
C ARG A 125 6.70 -26.68 1.31
N PRO A 126 7.90 -26.11 1.55
CA PRO A 126 9.12 -26.90 1.64
C PRO A 126 9.07 -27.81 2.87
N ALA A 127 9.78 -28.95 2.80
CA ALA A 127 9.88 -29.88 3.93
C ALA A 127 10.72 -29.33 5.11
N GLY A 128 11.55 -28.33 4.85
CA GLY A 128 12.43 -27.66 5.83
C GLY A 128 12.03 -26.21 6.10
N GLU A 129 13.00 -25.42 6.52
CA GLU A 129 12.82 -23.99 6.80
C GLU A 129 12.40 -23.22 5.56
N VAL A 130 11.38 -22.37 5.70
CA VAL A 130 10.93 -21.43 4.65
C VAL A 130 11.89 -20.25 4.61
N LYS A 131 12.64 -20.13 3.50
CA LYS A 131 13.59 -19.03 3.27
C LYS A 131 13.00 -17.89 2.49
N ALA A 132 11.98 -18.17 1.63
CA ALA A 132 11.26 -17.19 0.86
C ALA A 132 9.86 -17.69 0.54
N VAL A 133 8.94 -16.76 0.30
CA VAL A 133 7.56 -17.03 -0.14
C VAL A 133 7.35 -16.34 -1.47
N ILE A 134 6.75 -17.03 -2.42
CA ILE A 134 6.28 -16.44 -3.68
C ILE A 134 4.77 -16.65 -3.82
N SER A 135 4.05 -15.58 -4.15
CA SER A 135 2.63 -15.61 -4.49
C SER A 135 2.46 -15.63 -6.01
N VAL A 136 1.71 -16.60 -6.52
CA VAL A 136 1.56 -16.86 -7.95
C VAL A 136 0.08 -16.82 -8.33
N PHE A 137 -0.32 -15.82 -9.11
CA PHE A 137 -1.62 -15.82 -9.75
C PHE A 137 -1.63 -16.80 -10.90
N THR A 138 -2.42 -17.89 -10.80
CA THR A 138 -2.33 -19.04 -11.69
C THR A 138 -3.62 -19.29 -12.48
N ASP A 139 -3.43 -19.84 -13.69
CA ASP A 139 -4.48 -20.32 -14.58
C ASP A 139 -4.05 -21.69 -15.14
N THR A 140 -4.84 -22.73 -14.91
CA THR A 140 -4.56 -24.11 -15.36
C THR A 140 -4.44 -24.24 -16.88
N THR A 141 -5.08 -23.35 -17.63
CA THR A 141 -4.99 -23.33 -19.10
C THR A 141 -3.74 -22.60 -19.63
N CYS A 142 -2.99 -21.91 -18.73
CA CYS A 142 -1.77 -21.19 -19.10
C CYS A 142 -0.55 -22.12 -19.21
N PRO A 143 0.12 -22.23 -20.38
CA PRO A 143 1.31 -23.07 -20.53
C PRO A 143 2.45 -22.69 -19.58
N TYR A 144 2.65 -21.40 -19.33
CA TYR A 144 3.71 -20.89 -18.44
C TYR A 144 3.38 -21.17 -16.97
N CYS A 145 2.11 -21.10 -16.56
CA CYS A 145 1.71 -21.48 -15.21
C CYS A 145 1.96 -22.99 -14.96
N ARG A 146 1.60 -23.84 -15.94
CA ARG A 146 1.91 -25.28 -15.87
C ARG A 146 3.41 -25.54 -15.82
N LYS A 147 4.21 -24.81 -16.61
CA LYS A 147 5.66 -24.94 -16.56
C LYS A 147 6.22 -24.56 -15.19
N LEU A 148 5.80 -23.43 -14.62
CA LEU A 148 6.20 -23.03 -13.27
C LEU A 148 5.80 -24.10 -12.23
N HIS A 149 4.60 -24.67 -12.38
CA HIS A 149 4.13 -25.70 -11.47
C HIS A 149 5.04 -26.95 -11.46
N GLN A 150 5.56 -27.35 -12.62
CA GLN A 150 6.54 -28.43 -12.72
C GLN A 150 7.86 -28.14 -11.99
N GLU A 151 8.19 -26.85 -11.76
CA GLU A 151 9.39 -26.41 -11.06
C GLU A 151 9.18 -26.29 -9.53
N VAL A 152 7.94 -26.42 -9.04
CA VAL A 152 7.62 -26.31 -7.60
C VAL A 152 8.44 -27.23 -6.71
N PRO A 153 8.65 -28.53 -7.05
CA PRO A 153 9.49 -29.43 -6.23
C PRO A 153 10.92 -28.89 -6.06
N GLU A 154 11.51 -28.31 -7.11
CA GLU A 154 12.85 -27.72 -7.05
C GLU A 154 12.86 -26.43 -6.22
N LEU A 155 11.83 -25.57 -6.34
CA LEU A 155 11.67 -24.37 -5.53
C LEU A 155 11.56 -24.74 -4.04
N ASN A 156 10.72 -25.71 -3.70
CA ASN A 156 10.59 -26.21 -2.34
C ASN A 156 11.89 -26.82 -1.79
N ALA A 157 12.66 -27.55 -2.62
CA ALA A 157 13.97 -28.06 -2.21
C ALA A 157 14.96 -26.94 -1.84
N ARG A 158 14.79 -25.74 -2.37
CA ARG A 158 15.58 -24.55 -2.03
C ARG A 158 15.04 -23.77 -0.84
N GLY A 159 13.91 -24.19 -0.25
CA GLY A 159 13.25 -23.52 0.88
C GLY A 159 12.28 -22.42 0.44
N ILE A 160 11.81 -22.44 -0.81
CA ILE A 160 10.84 -21.46 -1.32
C ILE A 160 9.44 -22.05 -1.21
N GLU A 161 8.56 -21.38 -0.45
CA GLU A 161 7.14 -21.70 -0.39
C GLU A 161 6.42 -21.06 -1.57
N VAL A 162 5.56 -21.83 -2.25
CA VAL A 162 4.77 -21.36 -3.39
C VAL A 162 3.31 -21.29 -2.98
N ARG A 163 2.72 -20.10 -3.04
CA ARG A 163 1.31 -19.81 -2.74
C ARG A 163 0.58 -19.47 -4.02
N TYR A 164 -0.33 -20.32 -4.43
CA TYR A 164 -1.16 -20.08 -5.61
C TYR A 164 -2.45 -19.36 -5.25
N LEU A 165 -2.79 -18.35 -6.09
CA LEU A 165 -4.06 -17.66 -6.10
C LEU A 165 -4.75 -17.91 -7.45
N ALA A 166 -6.03 -18.24 -7.42
CA ALA A 166 -6.80 -18.51 -8.64
C ALA A 166 -6.97 -17.24 -9.48
N PHE A 167 -6.51 -17.27 -10.73
CA PHE A 167 -6.64 -16.16 -11.66
C PHE A 167 -7.01 -16.63 -13.07
N PRO A 168 -8.30 -16.95 -13.33
CA PRO A 168 -8.75 -17.43 -14.63
C PRO A 168 -8.70 -16.28 -15.66
N ARG A 169 -7.66 -16.26 -16.50
CA ARG A 169 -7.43 -15.20 -17.49
C ARG A 169 -8.54 -15.06 -18.53
N GLY A 170 -9.27 -16.14 -18.80
CA GLY A 170 -10.45 -16.12 -19.67
C GLY A 170 -11.74 -15.67 -18.98
N GLY A 171 -11.65 -15.18 -17.72
CA GLY A 171 -12.79 -14.77 -16.89
C GLY A 171 -13.52 -15.93 -16.24
N MET A 172 -14.51 -15.63 -15.42
CA MET A 172 -15.20 -16.59 -14.53
C MET A 172 -16.01 -17.69 -15.26
N ARG A 173 -16.28 -17.54 -16.55
CA ARG A 173 -17.00 -18.56 -17.36
C ARG A 173 -16.06 -19.42 -18.19
N SER A 174 -14.76 -19.19 -18.13
CA SER A 174 -13.76 -19.92 -18.90
C SER A 174 -13.59 -21.37 -18.44
N GLN A 175 -12.87 -22.17 -19.24
CA GLN A 175 -12.43 -23.49 -18.84
C GLN A 175 -11.49 -23.41 -17.63
N GLY A 176 -10.53 -22.45 -17.63
CA GLY A 176 -9.60 -22.24 -16.51
C GLY A 176 -10.34 -21.97 -15.19
N ALA A 177 -11.42 -21.18 -15.21
CA ALA A 177 -12.22 -20.94 -14.01
C ALA A 177 -12.86 -22.22 -13.45
N ARG A 178 -13.38 -23.09 -14.33
CA ARG A 178 -13.98 -24.37 -13.91
C ARG A 178 -12.94 -25.34 -13.34
N GLU A 179 -11.78 -25.42 -13.96
CA GLU A 179 -10.68 -26.28 -13.49
C GLU A 179 -10.12 -25.76 -12.15
N LEU A 180 -9.88 -24.45 -12.03
CA LEU A 180 -9.45 -23.85 -10.76
C LEU A 180 -10.48 -24.07 -9.65
N ALA A 181 -11.78 -23.94 -9.93
CA ALA A 181 -12.82 -24.23 -8.94
C ALA A 181 -12.77 -25.68 -8.45
N GLN A 182 -12.48 -26.65 -9.32
CA GLN A 182 -12.31 -28.05 -8.90
C GLN A 182 -11.12 -28.22 -7.97
N VAL A 183 -10.00 -27.54 -8.23
CA VAL A 183 -8.81 -27.58 -7.36
C VAL A 183 -9.09 -26.94 -6.01
N TRP A 184 -9.67 -25.73 -5.99
CA TRP A 184 -9.93 -24.99 -4.75
C TRP A 184 -11.02 -25.60 -3.87
N CYS A 185 -11.95 -26.36 -4.46
CA CYS A 185 -13.01 -27.05 -3.73
C CYS A 185 -12.68 -28.52 -3.38
N ALA A 186 -11.47 -28.99 -3.71
CA ALA A 186 -11.06 -30.34 -3.38
C ALA A 186 -10.66 -30.49 -1.90
N ASP A 187 -10.92 -31.66 -1.31
CA ASP A 187 -10.48 -31.97 0.06
C ASP A 187 -8.95 -31.84 0.24
N ASN A 188 -8.19 -32.11 -0.82
CA ASN A 188 -6.76 -31.93 -0.90
C ASN A 188 -6.41 -31.11 -2.15
N SER A 189 -6.37 -29.80 -2.00
CA SER A 189 -6.12 -28.86 -3.10
C SER A 189 -4.73 -29.01 -3.73
N THR A 190 -3.71 -29.36 -2.95
CA THR A 190 -2.35 -29.58 -3.48
C THR A 190 -2.25 -30.84 -4.32
N GLU A 191 -2.99 -31.91 -3.97
CA GLU A 191 -3.08 -33.11 -4.78
C GLU A 191 -3.89 -32.85 -6.07
N ALA A 192 -4.98 -32.12 -5.95
CA ALA A 192 -5.84 -31.77 -7.09
C ALA A 192 -5.16 -30.82 -8.08
N MET A 193 -4.14 -30.07 -7.64
CA MET A 193 -3.36 -29.13 -8.47
C MET A 193 -2.30 -29.88 -9.32
N ASN A 194 -1.82 -31.04 -8.87
CA ASN A 194 -0.84 -31.89 -9.58
C ASN A 194 -1.52 -32.70 -10.69
#